data_13544a1edfe2f218e730876e23d656aa
#
_entry.id   13544a1edfe2f218e730876e23d656aa
#
_cell.length_a   1.000
_cell.length_b   1.000
_cell.length_c   1.000
_cell.angle_alpha   90.00
_cell.angle_beta   90.00
_cell.angle_gamma   90.00
#
_symmetry.space_group_name_H-M   'P 1'
#
loop_
_entity.id
_entity.type
_entity.pdbx_description
1 polymer ?
#
loop_
_entity_poly.entity_id
_entity_poly.type
_entity_poly.pdbx_seq_one_letter_code
_entity_poly.pdbx_strand_id
1 'polypeptide(L)'
;MRFCSHGNFFALPNEIFLLGLTAGELAVYSFLRRCEDRKTRQCWPSIKTIGQAVRMSENTVRKYIRQLEERGLITAEPTEVITKTGEKRNGNLLFTLRPIREVIDEHYASQLAELELATERQRVAKLLRERESPA
;
A
#
# COMPACT_ATOMS: atom_id res chain seq x y z
N MET A 1 -1.03 -8.82 32.54
CA MET A 1 -1.06 -8.51 31.09
C MET A 1 -1.64 -9.71 30.34
N ARG A 2 -2.62 -9.44 29.51
CA ARG A 2 -3.28 -10.53 28.82
C ARG A 2 -2.75 -10.71 27.42
N PHE A 3 -2.14 -11.85 27.15
CA PHE A 3 -1.83 -12.31 25.80
C PHE A 3 -2.90 -13.29 25.37
N CYS A 4 -4.10 -12.84 25.26
CA CYS A 4 -5.19 -13.69 24.78
C CYS A 4 -5.52 -13.33 23.34
N SER A 5 -6.46 -14.06 22.76
CA SER A 5 -6.94 -13.85 21.40
C SER A 5 -7.50 -12.45 21.14
N HIS A 6 -7.73 -11.68 22.19
CA HIS A 6 -8.23 -10.30 22.12
C HIS A 6 -7.12 -9.28 22.37
N GLY A 7 -5.87 -9.74 22.49
CA GLY A 7 -4.91 -9.00 23.22
C GLY A 7 -4.10 -8.01 22.44
N ASN A 8 -2.86 -7.92 22.81
CA ASN A 8 -1.93 -6.89 22.44
C ASN A 8 -1.20 -7.19 21.13
N PHE A 9 -1.90 -7.69 20.16
CA PHE A 9 -1.30 -7.95 18.86
C PHE A 9 -2.28 -7.60 17.73
N PHE A 10 -1.72 -7.38 16.56
CA PHE A 10 -2.48 -7.19 15.33
C PHE A 10 -1.99 -8.20 14.30
N ALA A 11 -2.80 -8.44 13.30
CA ALA A 11 -2.47 -9.40 12.25
C ALA A 11 -2.13 -8.72 10.94
N LEU A 12 -1.14 -9.26 10.25
CA LEU A 12 -0.85 -8.90 8.87
C LEU A 12 -1.26 -10.07 7.98
N PRO A 13 -1.83 -9.80 6.79
CA PRO A 13 -2.09 -10.86 5.84
C PRO A 13 -0.80 -11.54 5.41
N ASN A 14 -0.79 -12.86 5.34
CA ASN A 14 0.40 -13.59 4.90
C ASN A 14 0.85 -13.17 3.51
N GLU A 15 -0.09 -12.84 2.65
CA GLU A 15 0.14 -12.48 1.25
C GLU A 15 0.86 -11.13 1.08
N ILE A 16 1.03 -10.36 2.14
CA ILE A 16 1.70 -9.06 2.05
C ILE A 16 3.12 -9.19 1.47
N PHE A 17 3.76 -10.32 1.70
CA PHE A 17 5.10 -10.59 1.20
C PHE A 17 5.15 -10.88 -0.31
N LEU A 18 4.00 -11.12 -0.93
CA LEU A 18 3.91 -11.33 -2.38
C LEU A 18 3.93 -10.03 -3.17
N LEU A 19 3.72 -8.91 -2.51
CA LEU A 19 3.60 -7.61 -3.17
C LEU A 19 4.94 -6.91 -3.40
N GLY A 20 6.02 -7.46 -2.89
CA GLY A 20 7.35 -6.90 -3.10
C GLY A 20 7.62 -5.60 -2.37
N LEU A 21 7.04 -5.43 -1.18
CA LEU A 21 7.27 -4.24 -0.38
C LEU A 21 8.70 -4.19 0.14
N THR A 22 9.28 -2.99 0.18
CA THR A 22 10.56 -2.78 0.85
C THR A 22 10.36 -2.83 2.37
N ALA A 23 11.46 -2.95 3.11
CA ALA A 23 11.40 -2.99 4.58
C ALA A 23 10.73 -1.74 5.15
N GLY A 24 11.03 -0.56 4.61
CA GLY A 24 10.43 0.70 5.06
C GLY A 24 8.94 0.78 4.76
N GLU A 25 8.53 0.36 3.57
CA GLU A 25 7.12 0.30 3.20
C GLU A 25 6.36 -0.65 4.11
N LEU A 26 6.94 -1.81 4.37
CA LEU A 26 6.33 -2.82 5.26
C LEU A 26 6.19 -2.29 6.69
N ALA A 27 7.21 -1.58 7.20
CA ALA A 27 7.17 -1.02 8.54
C ALA A 27 6.04 0.01 8.68
N VAL A 28 5.95 0.95 7.75
CA VAL A 28 4.92 1.99 7.77
C VAL A 28 3.52 1.36 7.60
N TYR A 29 3.38 0.46 6.64
CA TYR A 29 2.10 -0.25 6.44
C TYR A 29 1.68 -1.01 7.69
N SER A 30 2.61 -1.71 8.33
CA SER A 30 2.33 -2.47 9.55
C SER A 30 1.82 -1.58 10.67
N PHE A 31 2.42 -0.40 10.84
CA PHE A 31 1.96 0.54 11.85
C PHE A 31 0.56 1.08 11.55
N LEU A 32 0.28 1.41 10.30
CA LEU A 32 -1.06 1.84 9.90
C LEU A 32 -2.08 0.73 10.12
N ARG A 33 -1.70 -0.49 9.81
CA ARG A 33 -2.54 -1.67 10.04
C ARG A 33 -2.88 -1.86 11.51
N ARG A 34 -1.91 -1.64 12.39
CA ARG A 34 -2.11 -1.65 13.83
C ARG A 34 -3.10 -0.57 14.29
N CYS A 35 -3.07 0.58 13.66
CA CYS A 35 -3.89 1.73 14.05
C CYS A 35 -5.30 1.70 13.44
N GLU A 36 -5.55 0.90 12.40
CA GLU A 36 -6.82 0.95 11.69
C GLU A 36 -8.00 0.50 12.54
N ASP A 37 -9.12 1.16 12.34
CA ASP A 37 -10.41 0.67 12.80
C ASP A 37 -10.84 -0.47 11.86
N ARG A 38 -11.08 -1.64 12.42
CA ARG A 38 -11.43 -2.84 11.63
C ARG A 38 -12.73 -2.70 10.85
N LYS A 39 -13.63 -1.85 11.31
CA LYS A 39 -14.92 -1.64 10.64
C LYS A 39 -14.80 -0.69 9.47
N THR A 40 -14.11 0.43 9.67
CA THR A 40 -13.97 1.48 8.66
C THR A 40 -12.70 1.34 7.83
N ARG A 41 -11.72 0.59 8.30
CA ARG A 41 -10.37 0.43 7.73
C ARG A 41 -9.62 1.76 7.65
N GLN A 42 -9.96 2.66 8.54
CA GLN A 42 -9.40 4.01 8.56
C GLN A 42 -8.63 4.27 9.83
N CYS A 43 -7.60 5.11 9.72
CA CYS A 43 -6.86 5.63 10.86
C CYS A 43 -6.25 6.97 10.48
N TRP A 44 -5.87 7.74 11.48
CA TRP A 44 -5.26 9.07 11.24
C TRP A 44 -4.16 9.40 12.25
N PRO A 45 -3.15 8.54 12.40
CA PRO A 45 -1.99 8.89 13.21
C PRO A 45 -1.20 10.02 12.53
N SER A 46 -0.57 10.87 13.33
CA SER A 46 0.26 11.93 12.77
C SER A 46 1.54 11.34 12.15
N ILE A 47 2.11 12.06 11.20
CA ILE A 47 3.38 11.67 10.58
C ILE A 47 4.47 11.53 11.65
N LYS A 48 4.47 12.41 12.61
CA LYS A 48 5.40 12.36 13.74
C LYS A 48 5.23 11.07 14.55
N THR A 49 3.99 10.67 14.84
CA THR A 49 3.69 9.44 15.57
C THR A 49 4.15 8.21 14.79
N ILE A 50 3.89 8.18 13.49
CA ILE A 50 4.37 7.09 12.64
C ILE A 50 5.89 7.02 12.68
N GLY A 51 6.56 8.15 12.48
CA GLY A 51 8.02 8.22 12.47
C GLY A 51 8.63 7.76 13.79
N GLN A 52 8.03 8.11 14.91
CA GLN A 52 8.49 7.66 16.22
C GLN A 52 8.34 6.15 16.38
N ALA A 53 7.23 5.58 15.89
CA ALA A 53 6.96 4.15 16.00
C ALA A 53 7.90 3.31 15.16
N VAL A 54 8.19 3.76 13.94
CA VAL A 54 9.03 3.00 12.99
C VAL A 54 10.47 3.47 12.95
N ARG A 55 10.82 4.44 13.78
CA ARG A 55 12.19 4.99 13.88
C ARG A 55 12.68 5.59 12.57
N MET A 56 11.86 6.41 11.96
CA MET A 56 12.17 7.10 10.70
C MET A 56 11.87 8.59 10.84
N SER A 57 12.56 9.41 10.05
CA SER A 57 12.25 10.83 9.96
C SER A 57 10.89 11.05 9.30
N GLU A 58 10.28 12.20 9.55
CA GLU A 58 8.99 12.54 8.95
C GLU A 58 9.05 12.53 7.42
N ASN A 59 10.14 13.03 6.84
CA ASN A 59 10.31 13.03 5.39
C ASN A 59 10.38 11.62 4.82
N THR A 60 11.06 10.72 5.52
CA THR A 60 11.14 9.31 5.12
C THR A 60 9.77 8.64 5.22
N VAL A 61 9.01 8.93 6.28
CA VAL A 61 7.64 8.42 6.44
C VAL A 61 6.77 8.89 5.28
N ARG A 62 6.82 10.17 4.92
CA ARG A 62 6.06 10.72 3.78
C ARG A 62 6.41 10.02 2.47
N LYS A 63 7.68 9.72 2.27
CA LYS A 63 8.15 8.97 1.10
C LYS A 63 7.50 7.59 1.02
N TYR A 64 7.50 6.85 2.11
CA TYR A 64 6.91 5.51 2.14
C TYR A 64 5.39 5.53 2.05
N ILE A 65 4.73 6.53 2.64
CA ILE A 65 3.29 6.72 2.47
C ILE A 65 2.96 6.89 0.99
N ARG A 66 3.70 7.73 0.29
CA ARG A 66 3.51 7.96 -1.14
C ARG A 66 3.70 6.67 -1.94
N GLN A 67 4.72 5.90 -1.61
CA GLN A 67 4.97 4.61 -2.27
C GLN A 67 3.84 3.62 -2.02
N LEU A 68 3.32 3.56 -0.80
CA LEU A 68 2.17 2.70 -0.48
C LEU A 68 0.91 3.11 -1.22
N GLU A 69 0.69 4.41 -1.40
CA GLU A 69 -0.42 4.92 -2.22
C GLU A 69 -0.26 4.51 -3.68
N GLU A 70 0.94 4.62 -4.23
CA GLU A 70 1.24 4.22 -5.60
C GLU A 70 1.01 2.73 -5.82
N ARG A 71 1.28 1.91 -4.82
CA ARG A 71 1.00 0.47 -4.88
C ARG A 71 -0.48 0.14 -4.71
N GLY A 72 -1.30 1.12 -4.35
CA GLY A 72 -2.73 0.91 -4.15
C GLY A 72 -3.09 0.26 -2.82
N LEU A 73 -2.17 0.19 -1.87
CA LEU A 73 -2.43 -0.43 -0.55
C LEU A 73 -3.20 0.49 0.37
N ILE A 74 -2.98 1.79 0.28
CA ILE A 74 -3.63 2.80 1.10
C ILE A 74 -4.06 3.99 0.26
N THR A 75 -4.98 4.77 0.81
CA THR A 75 -5.24 6.13 0.35
C THR A 75 -4.98 7.07 1.52
N ALA A 76 -4.49 8.26 1.23
CA ALA A 76 -4.24 9.28 2.24
C ALA A 76 -4.96 10.55 1.81
N GLU A 77 -5.85 11.03 2.67
CA GLU A 77 -6.66 12.21 2.41
C GLU A 77 -6.36 13.29 3.44
N PRO A 78 -6.24 14.55 3.03
CA PRO A 78 -6.07 15.63 3.99
C PRO A 78 -7.34 15.83 4.82
N THR A 79 -7.17 16.18 6.09
CA THR A 79 -8.28 16.54 6.96
C THR A 79 -8.13 17.98 7.41
N GLU A 80 -9.25 18.61 7.76
CA GLU A 80 -9.27 19.96 8.31
C GLU A 80 -9.80 19.94 9.73
N VAL A 81 -9.18 20.73 10.59
CA VAL A 81 -9.62 20.90 11.97
C VAL A 81 -10.00 22.37 12.18
N ILE A 82 -11.14 22.60 12.79
CA ILE A 82 -11.56 23.95 13.19
C ILE A 82 -11.08 24.19 14.62
N THR A 83 -10.25 25.21 14.81
CA THR A 83 -9.76 25.59 16.13
C THR A 83 -10.85 26.30 16.92
N LYS A 84 -10.61 26.47 18.23
CA LYS A 84 -11.53 27.19 19.13
C LYS A 84 -11.79 28.65 18.68
N THR A 85 -10.85 29.22 17.92
CA THR A 85 -10.97 30.58 17.37
C THR A 85 -11.66 30.64 16.02
N GLY A 86 -12.12 29.48 15.49
CA GLY A 86 -12.79 29.41 14.21
C GLY A 86 -11.86 29.32 12.99
N GLU A 87 -10.56 29.25 13.19
CA GLU A 87 -9.59 29.09 12.11
C GLU A 87 -9.56 27.64 11.63
N LYS A 88 -9.49 27.50 10.32
CA LYS A 88 -9.28 26.18 9.69
C LYS A 88 -7.78 25.86 9.66
N ARG A 89 -7.41 24.70 10.20
CA ARG A 89 -6.03 24.20 10.12
C ARG A 89 -6.04 22.80 9.54
N ASN A 90 -4.94 22.44 8.89
CA ASN A 90 -4.76 21.06 8.40
C ASN A 90 -4.62 20.13 9.60
N GLY A 91 -5.44 19.09 9.62
CA GLY A 91 -5.32 18.01 10.58
C GLY A 91 -4.39 16.91 10.08
N ASN A 92 -4.37 15.79 10.79
CA ASN A 92 -3.63 14.61 10.35
C ASN A 92 -4.24 14.05 9.07
N LEU A 93 -3.43 13.35 8.29
CA LEU A 93 -3.93 12.64 7.12
C LEU A 93 -4.86 11.50 7.56
N LEU A 94 -5.95 11.33 6.84
CA LEU A 94 -6.84 10.19 6.99
C LEU A 94 -6.36 9.09 6.06
N PHE A 95 -5.91 7.99 6.65
CA PHE A 95 -5.47 6.82 5.90
C PHE A 95 -6.61 5.81 5.81
N THR A 96 -6.89 5.35 4.62
CA THR A 96 -7.82 4.24 4.41
C THR A 96 -7.02 3.09 3.83
N LEU A 97 -7.03 1.95 4.50
CA LEU A 97 -6.33 0.76 4.05
C LEU A 97 -7.27 -0.07 3.19
N ARG A 98 -6.82 -0.38 1.98
CA ARG A 98 -7.61 -1.20 1.07
C ARG A 98 -7.57 -2.67 1.52
N PRO A 99 -8.67 -3.43 1.31
CA PRO A 99 -8.64 -4.86 1.59
C PRO A 99 -7.50 -5.53 0.82
N ILE A 100 -6.65 -6.27 1.52
CA ILE A 100 -5.45 -6.86 0.92
C ILE A 100 -5.80 -7.80 -0.24
N ARG A 101 -6.95 -8.45 -0.16
CA ARG A 101 -7.41 -9.36 -1.21
C ARG A 101 -7.59 -8.64 -2.54
N GLU A 102 -8.19 -7.45 -2.51
CA GLU A 102 -8.37 -6.65 -3.72
C GLU A 102 -7.02 -6.26 -4.33
N VAL A 103 -6.08 -5.85 -3.50
CA VAL A 103 -4.74 -5.45 -3.95
C VAL A 103 -4.00 -6.63 -4.57
N ILE A 104 -4.09 -7.80 -3.96
CA ILE A 104 -3.47 -9.01 -4.46
C ILE A 104 -4.09 -9.43 -5.78
N ASP A 105 -5.41 -9.40 -5.89
CA ASP A 105 -6.12 -9.75 -7.12
C ASP A 105 -5.71 -8.81 -8.27
N GLU A 106 -5.60 -7.51 -8.00
CA GLU A 106 -5.11 -6.53 -8.97
C GLU A 106 -3.66 -6.82 -9.38
N HIS A 107 -2.81 -7.18 -8.43
CA HIS A 107 -1.41 -7.51 -8.68
C HIS A 107 -1.28 -8.72 -9.61
N TYR A 108 -2.03 -9.78 -9.34
CA TYR A 108 -2.02 -10.97 -10.18
C TYR A 108 -2.63 -10.71 -11.56
N ALA A 109 -3.70 -9.93 -11.63
CA ALA A 109 -4.30 -9.54 -12.90
C ALA A 109 -3.31 -8.77 -13.78
N SER A 110 -2.55 -7.86 -13.17
CA SER A 110 -1.51 -7.09 -13.85
C SER A 110 -0.39 -7.99 -14.36
N GLN A 111 0.08 -8.93 -13.53
CA GLN A 111 1.12 -9.89 -13.94
C GLN A 111 0.64 -10.78 -15.08
N LEU A 112 -0.60 -11.25 -15.02
CA LEU A 112 -1.17 -12.07 -16.08
C LEU A 112 -1.28 -11.29 -17.39
N ALA A 113 -1.72 -10.04 -17.33
CA ALA A 113 -1.80 -9.18 -18.51
C ALA A 113 -0.42 -8.95 -19.14
N GLU A 114 0.61 -8.74 -18.34
CA GLU A 114 1.99 -8.58 -18.82
C GLU A 114 2.48 -9.87 -19.51
N LEU A 115 2.19 -11.04 -18.94
CA LEU A 115 2.54 -12.32 -19.50
C LEU A 115 1.84 -12.56 -20.83
N GLU A 116 0.56 -12.28 -20.92
CA GLU A 116 -0.22 -12.42 -22.16
C GLU A 116 0.33 -11.50 -23.25
N LEU A 117 0.67 -10.28 -22.91
CA LEU A 117 1.25 -9.31 -23.84
C LEU A 117 2.63 -9.77 -24.33
N ALA A 118 3.47 -10.28 -23.44
CA ALA A 118 4.79 -10.80 -23.80
C ALA A 118 4.67 -12.01 -24.74
N THR A 119 3.73 -12.92 -24.47
CA THR A 119 3.46 -14.07 -25.29
C THR A 119 3.00 -13.65 -26.68
N GLU A 120 2.10 -12.69 -26.76
CA GLU A 120 1.61 -12.17 -28.04
C GLU A 120 2.72 -11.51 -28.85
N ARG A 121 3.59 -10.73 -28.20
CA ARG A 121 4.75 -10.12 -28.86
C ARG A 121 5.70 -11.17 -29.44
N GLN A 122 5.96 -12.25 -28.70
CA GLN A 122 6.79 -13.34 -29.17
C GLN A 122 6.17 -14.04 -30.38
N ARG A 123 4.87 -14.27 -30.35
CA ARG A 123 4.13 -14.89 -31.45
C ARG A 123 4.20 -14.03 -32.70
N VAL A 124 3.97 -12.73 -32.59
CA VAL A 124 4.05 -11.80 -33.71
C VAL A 124 5.49 -11.75 -34.27
N ALA A 125 6.49 -11.66 -33.38
CA ALA A 125 7.89 -11.66 -33.79
C ALA A 125 8.28 -12.92 -34.56
N LYS A 126 7.78 -14.08 -34.11
CA LYS A 126 8.01 -15.35 -34.79
C LYS A 126 7.38 -15.35 -36.17
N LEU A 127 6.13 -14.89 -36.30
CA LEU A 127 5.44 -14.82 -37.60
C LEU A 127 6.16 -13.87 -38.56
N LEU A 128 6.66 -12.75 -38.08
CA LEU A 128 7.42 -11.82 -38.93
C LEU A 128 8.74 -12.43 -39.41
N ARG A 129 9.42 -13.17 -38.54
CA ARG A 129 10.66 -13.87 -38.91
C ARG A 129 10.40 -14.94 -40.00
N GLU A 130 9.32 -15.68 -39.87
CA GLU A 130 8.92 -16.68 -40.84
C GLU A 130 8.58 -16.06 -42.21
N ARG A 131 8.00 -14.84 -42.20
CA ARG A 131 7.73 -14.09 -43.44
C ARG A 131 8.97 -13.57 -44.12
N GLU A 132 10.00 -13.19 -43.36
CA GLU A 132 11.26 -12.66 -43.88
C GLU A 132 12.22 -13.77 -44.30
N SER A 133 11.97 -14.99 -43.88
CA SER A 133 12.81 -16.13 -44.26
C SER A 133 12.58 -16.51 -45.72
N PRO A 134 13.58 -16.44 -46.58
CA PRO A 134 13.43 -16.89 -47.95
C PRO A 134 13.16 -18.41 -47.95
N ALA A 135 12.16 -18.77 -48.67
CA ALA A 135 11.74 -20.17 -48.79
C ALA A 135 12.82 -21.03 -49.45
#